data_d587064770396b04957e562b736de8a7
#
_entry.id   d587064770396b04957e562b736de8a7
#
_cell.length_a   1.000
_cell.length_b   1.000
_cell.length_c   1.000
_cell.angle_alpha   90.00
_cell.angle_beta   90.00
_cell.angle_gamma   90.00
#
_symmetry.space_group_name_H-M   'P 1'
#
loop_
_entity.id
_entity.type
_entity.pdbx_description
1 polymer ?
#
loop_
_entity_poly.entity_id
_entity_poly.type
_entity_poly.pdbx_seq_one_letter_code
_entity_poly.pdbx_strand_id
1 'polypeptide(L)'
;MGPKLFQIPILLVLAYLGIGYCSWVLSVLISGSRSKPLAGPRLLLVPALASVIMLAWDLSMKADWSTVDRAWIWRDGGAFFGVPVSNFFGWYFTTYVFYVAFAFYCKAWPVLSCPSSRSYWRAPIVLYGICALGNLLIIRLPTAPPNVTDAAGRHWTTSNILTTCALISLLVMVPMAVLAWHRLEVQAANVGADNSRSISGRAAMRLV
;
A
#
# COMPACT_ATOMS: atom_id res chain seq x y z
N MET A 1 2.24 12.15 -22.60
CA MET A 1 2.65 12.14 -21.18
C MET A 1 2.58 13.56 -20.65
N GLY A 2 2.11 13.77 -19.40
CA GLY A 2 1.96 15.08 -18.78
C GLY A 2 3.29 15.79 -18.42
N PRO A 3 3.24 16.94 -17.71
CA PRO A 3 4.42 17.68 -17.29
C PRO A 3 5.35 16.80 -16.44
N LYS A 4 6.66 16.98 -16.64
CA LYS A 4 7.72 16.19 -15.98
C LYS A 4 8.56 17.09 -15.07
N LEU A 5 8.96 16.55 -13.91
CA LEU A 5 10.02 17.09 -13.09
C LEU A 5 11.27 16.24 -13.37
N PHE A 6 12.30 16.84 -13.97
CA PHE A 6 13.39 16.10 -14.61
C PHE A 6 12.86 15.13 -15.67
N GLN A 7 13.05 13.81 -15.46
CA GLN A 7 12.55 12.78 -16.37
C GLN A 7 11.30 12.05 -15.85
N ILE A 8 10.79 12.43 -14.66
CA ILE A 8 9.70 11.75 -13.98
C ILE A 8 8.40 12.54 -14.16
N PRO A 9 7.31 11.94 -14.66
CA PRO A 9 6.00 12.58 -14.69
C PRO A 9 5.55 12.99 -13.27
N ILE A 10 5.10 14.24 -13.10
CA ILE A 10 4.66 14.78 -11.80
C ILE A 10 3.51 13.94 -11.22
N LEU A 11 2.62 13.45 -12.08
CA LEU A 11 1.51 12.57 -11.68
C LEU A 11 2.01 11.29 -10.97
N LEU A 12 3.16 10.76 -11.41
CA LEU A 12 3.75 9.57 -10.80
C LEU A 12 4.21 9.86 -9.37
N VAL A 13 4.80 11.03 -9.11
CA VAL A 13 5.23 11.44 -7.77
C VAL A 13 4.02 11.51 -6.82
N LEU A 14 2.91 12.10 -7.28
CA LEU A 14 1.67 12.17 -6.49
C LEU A 14 1.08 10.79 -6.22
N ALA A 15 1.11 9.88 -7.21
CA ALA A 15 0.65 8.50 -7.05
C ALA A 15 1.50 7.76 -5.99
N TYR A 16 2.82 7.88 -6.04
CA TYR A 16 3.71 7.27 -5.04
C TYR A 16 3.50 7.85 -3.62
N LEU A 17 3.28 9.16 -3.49
CA LEU A 17 2.95 9.76 -2.20
C LEU A 17 1.60 9.24 -1.66
N GLY A 18 0.58 9.19 -2.52
CA GLY A 18 -0.75 8.68 -2.15
C GLY A 18 -0.72 7.21 -1.71
N ILE A 19 -0.13 6.34 -2.52
CA ILE A 19 0.03 4.92 -2.17
C ILE A 19 0.95 4.73 -0.97
N GLY A 20 2.00 5.51 -0.85
CA GLY A 20 2.89 5.50 0.31
C GLY A 20 2.13 5.81 1.60
N TYR A 21 1.30 6.85 1.58
CA TYR A 21 0.43 7.17 2.71
C TYR A 21 -0.57 6.04 3.02
N CYS A 22 -1.24 5.50 2.01
CA CYS A 22 -2.16 4.36 2.20
C CYS A 22 -1.43 3.16 2.82
N SER A 23 -0.25 2.80 2.31
CA SER A 23 0.56 1.68 2.79
C SER A 23 0.97 1.86 4.26
N TRP A 24 1.35 3.08 4.65
CA TRP A 24 1.63 3.42 6.04
C TRP A 24 0.41 3.22 6.93
N VAL A 25 -0.74 3.78 6.55
CA VAL A 25 -1.98 3.66 7.34
C VAL A 25 -2.42 2.21 7.48
N LEU A 26 -2.40 1.44 6.39
CA LEU A 26 -2.73 0.01 6.44
C LEU A 26 -1.79 -0.74 7.39
N SER A 27 -0.48 -0.48 7.34
CA SER A 27 0.50 -1.13 8.21
C SER A 27 0.28 -0.82 9.68
N VAL A 28 -0.06 0.42 10.02
CA VAL A 28 -0.40 0.86 11.39
C VAL A 28 -1.65 0.12 11.90
N LEU A 29 -2.68 -0.03 11.05
CA LEU A 29 -3.90 -0.74 11.41
C LEU A 29 -3.66 -2.23 11.59
N ILE A 30 -3.00 -2.89 10.63
CA ILE A 30 -2.73 -4.34 10.63
C ILE A 30 -1.86 -4.71 11.84
N SER A 31 -0.84 -3.92 12.15
CA SER A 31 0.06 -4.15 13.29
C SER A 31 -0.57 -3.82 14.66
N GLY A 32 -1.78 -3.25 14.69
CA GLY A 32 -2.44 -2.81 15.93
C GLY A 32 -1.74 -1.62 16.60
N SER A 33 -1.01 -0.81 15.84
CA SER A 33 -0.23 0.31 16.34
C SER A 33 -1.00 1.64 16.40
N ARG A 34 -2.28 1.66 16.01
CA ARG A 34 -3.12 2.87 16.01
C ARG A 34 -3.21 3.55 17.39
N SER A 35 -3.41 2.76 18.43
CA SER A 35 -3.58 3.24 19.83
C SER A 35 -2.33 3.04 20.68
N LYS A 36 -1.22 2.65 20.08
CA LYS A 36 0.03 2.34 20.79
C LYS A 36 1.17 3.16 20.21
N PRO A 37 2.07 3.70 21.06
CA PRO A 37 3.21 4.46 20.58
C PRO A 37 4.11 3.58 19.68
N LEU A 38 4.69 4.19 18.67
CA LEU A 38 5.74 3.58 17.86
C LEU A 38 7.02 3.51 18.71
N ALA A 39 7.25 2.37 19.36
CA ALA A 39 8.40 2.12 20.23
C ALA A 39 8.90 0.68 20.10
N GLY A 40 10.16 0.45 20.45
CA GLY A 40 10.77 -0.88 20.39
C GLY A 40 10.69 -1.50 19.00
N PRO A 41 10.37 -2.80 18.87
CA PRO A 41 10.34 -3.49 17.58
C PRO A 41 9.39 -2.88 16.54
N ARG A 42 8.34 -2.15 16.99
CA ARG A 42 7.38 -1.50 16.08
C ARG A 42 7.99 -0.42 15.21
N LEU A 43 9.08 0.24 15.67
CA LEU A 43 9.82 1.22 14.86
C LEU A 43 10.40 0.63 13.57
N LEU A 44 10.60 -0.68 13.52
CA LEU A 44 11.13 -1.38 12.34
C LEU A 44 10.07 -2.25 11.66
N LEU A 45 9.17 -2.89 12.43
CA LEU A 45 8.17 -3.81 11.87
C LEU A 45 7.05 -3.07 11.12
N VAL A 46 6.58 -1.91 11.61
CA VAL A 46 5.56 -1.11 10.91
C VAL A 46 6.10 -0.61 9.56
N PRO A 47 7.31 0.01 9.48
CA PRO A 47 7.96 0.32 8.22
C PRO A 47 8.13 -0.88 7.28
N ALA A 48 8.57 -2.03 7.79
CA ALA A 48 8.75 -3.23 6.97
C ALA A 48 7.42 -3.68 6.33
N LEU A 49 6.35 -3.71 7.12
CA LEU A 49 5.01 -4.04 6.61
C LEU A 49 4.50 -3.00 5.61
N ALA A 50 4.70 -1.70 5.88
CA ALA A 50 4.34 -0.63 4.94
C ALA A 50 5.05 -0.80 3.59
N SER A 51 6.34 -1.17 3.61
CA SER A 51 7.13 -1.41 2.40
C SER A 51 6.64 -2.62 1.62
N VAL A 52 6.23 -3.70 2.30
CA VAL A 52 5.60 -4.86 1.63
C VAL A 52 4.28 -4.48 0.97
N ILE A 53 3.43 -3.69 1.66
CA ILE A 53 2.14 -3.24 1.12
C ILE A 53 2.37 -2.35 -0.12
N MET A 54 3.35 -1.45 -0.07
CA MET A 54 3.70 -0.59 -1.20
C MET A 54 4.29 -1.39 -2.36
N LEU A 55 5.15 -2.36 -2.06
CA LEU A 55 5.73 -3.25 -3.07
C LEU A 55 4.68 -4.12 -3.77
N ALA A 56 3.64 -4.56 -3.05
CA ALA A 56 2.54 -5.30 -3.65
C ALA A 56 1.82 -4.50 -4.74
N TRP A 57 1.61 -3.20 -4.52
CA TRP A 57 1.08 -2.29 -5.54
C TRP A 57 2.04 -2.14 -6.72
N ASP A 58 3.34 -1.94 -6.47
CA ASP A 58 4.35 -1.82 -7.53
C ASP A 58 4.42 -3.10 -8.39
N LEU A 59 4.40 -4.27 -7.76
CA LEU A 59 4.35 -5.57 -8.45
C LEU A 59 3.10 -5.73 -9.32
N SER A 60 1.95 -5.23 -8.83
CA SER A 60 0.66 -5.39 -9.51
C SER A 60 0.51 -4.53 -10.77
N MET A 61 1.34 -3.50 -10.97
CA MET A 61 1.20 -2.59 -12.09
C MET A 61 2.47 -2.47 -12.95
N LYS A 62 3.62 -2.84 -12.42
CA LYS A 62 4.92 -2.50 -13.02
C LYS A 62 5.12 -3.11 -14.42
N ALA A 63 4.76 -4.39 -14.58
CA ALA A 63 4.95 -5.09 -15.85
C ALA A 63 4.00 -4.57 -16.94
N ASP A 64 2.77 -4.24 -16.59
CA ASP A 64 1.80 -3.62 -17.49
C ASP A 64 2.33 -2.26 -17.98
N TRP A 65 2.64 -1.36 -17.08
CA TRP A 65 3.11 -0.01 -17.42
C TRP A 65 4.45 0.03 -18.15
N SER A 66 5.38 -0.88 -17.86
CA SER A 66 6.69 -0.87 -18.52
C SER A 66 6.71 -1.65 -19.81
N THR A 67 6.11 -2.83 -19.85
CA THR A 67 6.26 -3.75 -21.00
C THR A 67 5.10 -3.65 -21.97
N VAL A 68 3.87 -3.43 -21.49
CA VAL A 68 2.69 -3.22 -22.34
C VAL A 68 2.59 -1.77 -22.76
N ASP A 69 2.46 -0.84 -21.83
CA ASP A 69 2.25 0.59 -22.09
C ASP A 69 3.53 1.36 -22.44
N ARG A 70 4.71 0.76 -22.21
CA ARG A 70 6.02 1.39 -22.47
C ARG A 70 6.18 2.77 -21.84
N ALA A 71 5.61 2.96 -20.65
CA ALA A 71 5.74 4.22 -19.91
C ALA A 71 7.19 4.51 -19.51
N TRP A 72 8.00 3.46 -19.31
CA TRP A 72 9.47 3.44 -19.21
C TRP A 72 10.03 2.11 -19.73
N ILE A 73 11.32 2.08 -20.05
CA ILE A 73 11.96 0.94 -20.69
C ILE A 73 13.14 0.45 -19.83
N TRP A 74 13.15 -0.84 -19.55
CA TRP A 74 14.29 -1.53 -18.94
C TRP A 74 15.17 -2.09 -20.07
N ARG A 75 16.30 -1.41 -20.33
CA ARG A 75 17.16 -1.73 -21.50
C ARG A 75 17.62 -3.18 -21.56
N ASP A 76 17.99 -3.74 -20.40
CA ASP A 76 18.49 -5.13 -20.29
C ASP A 76 17.34 -6.13 -20.05
N GLY A 77 16.10 -5.65 -20.04
CA GLY A 77 14.93 -6.45 -19.67
C GLY A 77 15.00 -6.98 -18.25
N GLY A 78 14.19 -8.00 -17.92
CA GLY A 78 14.17 -8.62 -16.59
C GLY A 78 13.31 -9.88 -16.56
N ALA A 79 13.45 -10.69 -15.51
CA ALA A 79 12.75 -11.97 -15.38
C ALA A 79 11.24 -11.81 -15.13
N PHE A 80 10.80 -10.67 -14.59
CA PHE A 80 9.39 -10.39 -14.34
C PHE A 80 8.80 -9.61 -15.54
N PHE A 81 8.45 -10.32 -16.60
CA PHE A 81 7.87 -9.73 -17.81
C PHE A 81 8.66 -8.52 -18.36
N GLY A 82 9.98 -8.62 -18.41
CA GLY A 82 10.85 -7.54 -18.84
C GLY A 82 11.31 -6.59 -17.74
N VAL A 83 10.81 -6.73 -16.51
CA VAL A 83 11.23 -5.93 -15.34
C VAL A 83 12.32 -6.68 -14.56
N PRO A 84 13.45 -6.05 -14.21
CA PRO A 84 14.48 -6.66 -13.36
C PRO A 84 13.96 -6.95 -11.96
N VAL A 85 14.24 -8.13 -11.43
CA VAL A 85 13.85 -8.49 -10.05
C VAL A 85 14.54 -7.60 -9.02
N SER A 86 15.78 -7.16 -9.31
CA SER A 86 16.52 -6.20 -8.48
C SER A 86 15.79 -4.87 -8.28
N ASN A 87 14.94 -4.45 -9.24
CA ASN A 87 14.10 -3.26 -9.08
C ASN A 87 13.14 -3.38 -7.89
N PHE A 88 12.54 -4.55 -7.68
CA PHE A 88 11.62 -4.76 -6.57
C PHE A 88 12.31 -4.77 -5.21
N PHE A 89 13.49 -5.39 -5.13
CA PHE A 89 14.32 -5.31 -3.92
C PHE A 89 14.78 -3.87 -3.65
N GLY A 90 15.18 -3.14 -4.69
CA GLY A 90 15.55 -1.73 -4.59
C GLY A 90 14.40 -0.86 -4.07
N TRP A 91 13.19 -1.07 -4.61
CA TRP A 91 11.98 -0.37 -4.14
C TRP A 91 11.63 -0.71 -2.70
N TYR A 92 11.65 -2.00 -2.33
CA TYR A 92 11.42 -2.41 -0.95
C TYR A 92 12.40 -1.71 0.01
N PHE A 93 13.69 -1.76 -0.30
CA PHE A 93 14.72 -1.15 0.54
C PHE A 93 14.55 0.38 0.62
N THR A 94 14.34 1.05 -0.50
CA THR A 94 14.14 2.50 -0.56
C THR A 94 12.93 2.93 0.28
N THR A 95 11.79 2.29 0.09
CA THR A 95 10.58 2.62 0.85
C THR A 95 10.73 2.27 2.33
N TYR A 96 11.43 1.18 2.66
CA TYR A 96 11.72 0.81 4.03
C TYR A 96 12.54 1.90 4.76
N VAL A 97 13.60 2.39 4.13
CA VAL A 97 14.41 3.48 4.70
C VAL A 97 13.57 4.74 4.93
N PHE A 98 12.74 5.12 3.96
CA PHE A 98 11.81 6.24 4.12
C PHE A 98 10.83 6.06 5.27
N TYR A 99 10.20 4.87 5.37
CA TYR A 99 9.25 4.62 6.45
C TYR A 99 9.91 4.51 7.82
N VAL A 100 11.14 4.00 7.90
CA VAL A 100 11.93 4.01 9.15
C VAL A 100 12.21 5.44 9.57
N ALA A 101 12.69 6.29 8.66
CA ALA A 101 12.90 7.71 8.94
C ALA A 101 11.62 8.40 9.41
N PHE A 102 10.49 8.11 8.75
CA PHE A 102 9.17 8.62 9.14
C PHE A 102 8.71 8.10 10.52
N ALA A 103 8.97 6.82 10.84
CA ALA A 103 8.66 6.26 12.15
C ALA A 103 9.45 6.95 13.27
N PHE A 104 10.73 7.23 13.06
CA PHE A 104 11.55 7.99 14.00
C PHE A 104 11.09 9.45 14.12
N TYR A 105 10.70 10.08 13.01
CA TYR A 105 10.08 11.39 13.03
C TYR A 105 8.80 11.40 13.89
N CYS A 106 7.88 10.47 13.68
CA CYS A 106 6.66 10.34 14.48
C CYS A 106 6.93 10.08 15.97
N LYS A 107 8.02 9.36 16.28
CA LYS A 107 8.46 9.13 17.66
C LYS A 107 9.02 10.39 18.31
N ALA A 108 9.82 11.16 17.59
CA ALA A 108 10.47 12.37 18.09
C ALA A 108 9.45 13.53 18.30
N TRP A 109 8.49 13.62 17.40
CA TRP A 109 7.38 14.59 17.47
C TRP A 109 6.06 13.83 17.56
N PRO A 110 5.65 13.39 18.77
CA PRO A 110 4.35 12.77 18.96
C PRO A 110 3.27 13.83 18.72
N VAL A 111 3.04 14.08 17.43
CA VAL A 111 2.05 15.03 16.95
C VAL A 111 0.68 14.50 17.33
N LEU A 112 0.02 15.26 18.22
CA LEU A 112 -1.42 15.43 18.21
C LEU A 112 -2.23 14.12 18.15
N SER A 113 -3.15 13.99 19.06
CA SER A 113 -4.16 12.93 19.14
C SER A 113 -4.44 12.27 17.79
N CYS A 114 -4.21 10.96 17.69
CA CYS A 114 -4.64 10.17 16.53
C CYS A 114 -6.07 10.56 16.16
N PRO A 115 -6.36 10.86 14.90
CA PRO A 115 -7.71 11.23 14.48
C PRO A 115 -8.71 10.19 14.97
N SER A 116 -9.73 10.63 15.72
CA SER A 116 -10.78 9.76 16.24
C SER A 116 -11.76 9.32 15.15
N SER A 117 -11.84 10.09 14.06
CA SER A 117 -12.76 9.86 12.95
C SER A 117 -12.47 8.53 12.26
N ARG A 118 -13.49 7.66 12.19
CA ARG A 118 -13.44 6.41 11.42
C ARG A 118 -13.21 6.66 9.93
N SER A 119 -13.80 7.73 9.38
CA SER A 119 -13.68 8.10 7.97
C SER A 119 -12.23 8.38 7.59
N TYR A 120 -11.46 9.02 8.46
CA TYR A 120 -10.03 9.26 8.25
C TYR A 120 -9.24 7.95 8.01
N TRP A 121 -9.55 6.90 8.78
CA TRP A 121 -8.87 5.61 8.67
C TRP A 121 -9.41 4.73 7.54
N ARG A 122 -10.70 4.88 7.19
CA ARG A 122 -11.33 4.12 6.10
C ARG A 122 -10.89 4.59 4.72
N ALA A 123 -10.71 5.90 4.53
CA ALA A 123 -10.38 6.46 3.23
C ALA A 123 -9.11 5.85 2.59
N PRO A 124 -7.95 5.72 3.27
CA PRO A 124 -6.78 5.07 2.71
C PRO A 124 -6.98 3.58 2.38
N ILE A 125 -7.78 2.86 3.19
CA ILE A 125 -8.10 1.45 2.94
C ILE A 125 -8.92 1.31 1.65
N VAL A 126 -9.96 2.14 1.52
CA VAL A 126 -10.83 2.15 0.33
C VAL A 126 -10.03 2.53 -0.91
N LEU A 127 -9.19 3.57 -0.83
CA LEU A 127 -8.37 4.01 -1.94
C LEU A 127 -7.38 2.91 -2.39
N TYR A 128 -6.71 2.26 -1.46
CA TYR A 128 -5.84 1.12 -1.77
C TYR A 128 -6.61 -0.06 -2.39
N GLY A 129 -7.81 -0.35 -1.87
CA GLY A 129 -8.71 -1.37 -2.43
C GLY A 129 -9.18 -1.03 -3.84
N ILE A 130 -9.51 0.24 -4.12
CA ILE A 130 -9.88 0.69 -5.47
C ILE A 130 -8.71 0.50 -6.45
N CYS A 131 -7.48 0.82 -6.04
CA CYS A 131 -6.29 0.56 -6.86
C CYS A 131 -6.13 -0.94 -7.16
N ALA A 132 -6.36 -1.80 -6.16
CA ALA A 132 -6.31 -3.25 -6.36
C ALA A 132 -7.39 -3.75 -7.32
N LEU A 133 -8.63 -3.27 -7.18
CA LEU A 133 -9.74 -3.66 -8.06
C LEU A 133 -9.58 -3.10 -9.48
N GLY A 134 -8.92 -1.95 -9.65
CA GLY A 134 -8.63 -1.35 -10.96
C GLY A 134 -7.88 -2.32 -11.87
N ASN A 135 -6.89 -3.04 -11.35
CA ASN A 135 -6.13 -4.04 -12.11
C ASN A 135 -6.99 -5.22 -12.59
N LEU A 136 -8.11 -5.52 -11.91
CA LEU A 136 -9.04 -6.57 -12.37
C LEU A 136 -9.89 -6.11 -13.56
N LEU A 137 -10.15 -4.80 -13.66
CA LEU A 137 -10.92 -4.23 -14.76
C LEU A 137 -10.11 -4.16 -16.06
N ILE A 138 -8.80 -3.93 -15.97
CA ILE A 138 -7.88 -3.81 -17.10
C ILE A 138 -7.83 -5.11 -17.93
N ILE A 139 -7.99 -6.29 -17.32
CA ILE A 139 -8.02 -7.58 -18.02
C ILE A 139 -9.09 -7.62 -19.12
N ARG A 140 -10.16 -6.86 -18.99
CA ARG A 140 -11.31 -6.89 -19.90
C ARG A 140 -11.27 -5.83 -21.01
N LEU A 141 -10.27 -4.95 -20.99
CA LEU A 141 -10.14 -3.89 -21.99
C LEU A 141 -9.21 -4.37 -23.12
N PRO A 142 -9.72 -4.64 -24.35
CA PRO A 142 -8.92 -5.14 -25.47
C PRO A 142 -8.13 -4.00 -26.14
N THR A 143 -7.36 -3.22 -25.37
CA THR A 143 -6.65 -2.04 -25.88
C THR A 143 -5.18 -2.30 -26.21
N ALA A 144 -4.62 -3.43 -25.76
CA ALA A 144 -3.22 -3.77 -25.95
C ALA A 144 -3.05 -4.90 -27.00
N PRO A 145 -1.91 -4.94 -27.74
CA PRO A 145 -1.61 -6.01 -28.67
C PRO A 145 -1.51 -7.36 -27.93
N PRO A 146 -1.87 -8.49 -28.55
CA PRO A 146 -1.88 -9.80 -27.90
C PRO A 146 -0.49 -10.24 -27.40
N ASN A 147 0.57 -9.78 -28.06
CA ASN A 147 1.95 -10.03 -27.68
C ASN A 147 2.76 -8.75 -27.68
N VAL A 148 3.68 -8.65 -26.74
CA VAL A 148 4.61 -7.53 -26.60
C VAL A 148 6.04 -8.06 -26.50
N THR A 149 7.00 -7.23 -26.88
CA THR A 149 8.42 -7.58 -26.81
C THR A 149 9.12 -6.59 -25.89
N ASP A 150 9.88 -7.08 -24.91
CA ASP A 150 10.70 -6.23 -24.05
C ASP A 150 11.96 -5.71 -24.79
N ALA A 151 12.70 -4.80 -24.17
CA ALA A 151 13.88 -4.21 -24.80
C ALA A 151 15.05 -5.20 -25.00
N ALA A 152 15.04 -6.34 -24.32
CA ALA A 152 15.99 -7.43 -24.52
C ALA A 152 15.55 -8.41 -25.61
N GLY A 153 14.46 -8.11 -26.34
CA GLY A 153 13.96 -8.94 -27.42
C GLY A 153 13.13 -10.16 -27.01
N ARG A 154 12.75 -10.28 -25.73
CA ARG A 154 11.93 -11.40 -25.25
C ARG A 154 10.45 -11.11 -25.49
N HIS A 155 9.75 -12.14 -25.94
CA HIS A 155 8.32 -12.07 -26.25
C HIS A 155 7.47 -12.46 -25.03
N TRP A 156 6.45 -11.67 -24.77
CA TRP A 156 5.50 -11.88 -23.67
C TRP A 156 4.08 -11.81 -24.19
N THR A 157 3.21 -12.70 -23.71
CA THR A 157 1.79 -12.63 -23.98
C THR A 157 1.15 -11.62 -23.04
N THR A 158 0.49 -10.61 -23.59
CA THR A 158 -0.13 -9.52 -22.82
C THR A 158 -1.14 -10.03 -21.79
N SER A 159 -1.96 -11.04 -22.16
CA SER A 159 -2.91 -11.65 -21.23
C SER A 159 -2.22 -12.27 -19.99
N ASN A 160 -1.03 -12.87 -20.15
CA ASN A 160 -0.27 -13.44 -19.03
C ASN A 160 0.22 -12.33 -18.07
N ILE A 161 0.67 -11.20 -18.62
CA ILE A 161 1.08 -10.03 -17.82
C ILE A 161 -0.12 -9.53 -17.02
N LEU A 162 -1.23 -9.22 -17.68
CA LEU A 162 -2.43 -8.66 -17.05
C LEU A 162 -3.03 -9.62 -16.02
N THR A 163 -3.10 -10.93 -16.34
CA THR A 163 -3.59 -11.94 -15.38
C THR A 163 -2.69 -12.04 -14.16
N THR A 164 -1.37 -11.98 -14.33
CA THR A 164 -0.44 -11.99 -13.18
C THR A 164 -0.59 -10.75 -12.32
N CYS A 165 -0.70 -9.57 -12.92
CA CYS A 165 -0.96 -8.32 -12.21
C CYS A 165 -2.28 -8.39 -11.40
N ALA A 166 -3.33 -8.94 -12.02
CA ALA A 166 -4.63 -9.12 -11.36
C ALA A 166 -4.58 -10.16 -10.23
N LEU A 167 -3.85 -11.26 -10.39
CA LEU A 167 -3.66 -12.25 -9.33
C LEU A 167 -2.91 -11.67 -8.14
N ILE A 168 -1.87 -10.87 -8.36
CA ILE A 168 -1.17 -10.16 -7.28
C ILE A 168 -2.13 -9.22 -6.56
N SER A 169 -2.93 -8.46 -7.29
CA SER A 169 -3.94 -7.58 -6.71
C SER A 169 -4.96 -8.35 -5.87
N LEU A 170 -5.52 -9.43 -6.42
CA LEU A 170 -6.55 -10.23 -5.76
C LEU A 170 -6.03 -10.98 -4.53
N LEU A 171 -4.83 -11.58 -4.64
CA LEU A 171 -4.30 -12.47 -3.60
C LEU A 171 -3.44 -11.77 -2.56
N VAL A 172 -2.95 -10.55 -2.85
CA VAL A 172 -2.09 -9.80 -1.93
C VAL A 172 -2.73 -8.48 -1.53
N MET A 173 -3.06 -7.60 -2.49
CA MET A 173 -3.55 -6.27 -2.15
C MET A 173 -4.94 -6.29 -1.50
N VAL A 174 -5.89 -7.04 -2.08
CA VAL A 174 -7.25 -7.15 -1.52
C VAL A 174 -7.24 -7.72 -0.10
N PRO A 175 -6.56 -8.84 0.21
CA PRO A 175 -6.45 -9.34 1.58
C PRO A 175 -5.83 -8.32 2.56
N MET A 176 -4.82 -7.53 2.15
CA MET A 176 -4.25 -6.48 2.98
C MET A 176 -5.27 -5.38 3.31
N ALA A 177 -6.07 -4.95 2.33
CA ALA A 177 -7.15 -3.99 2.55
C ALA A 177 -8.24 -4.55 3.48
N VAL A 178 -8.67 -5.79 3.25
CA VAL A 178 -9.67 -6.47 4.09
C VAL A 178 -9.17 -6.65 5.53
N LEU A 179 -7.92 -7.06 5.70
CA LEU A 179 -7.31 -7.21 7.03
C LEU A 179 -7.22 -5.87 7.76
N ALA A 180 -6.81 -4.80 7.08
CA ALA A 180 -6.77 -3.45 7.65
C ALA A 180 -8.16 -2.98 8.07
N TRP A 181 -9.18 -3.22 7.23
CA TRP A 181 -10.57 -2.91 7.55
C TRP A 181 -11.06 -3.67 8.78
N HIS A 182 -10.86 -4.99 8.81
CA HIS A 182 -11.23 -5.82 9.95
C HIS A 182 -10.57 -5.35 11.25
N ARG A 183 -9.26 -5.07 11.20
CA ARG A 183 -8.52 -4.52 12.34
C ARG A 183 -9.04 -3.19 12.82
N LEU A 184 -9.45 -2.31 11.91
CA LEU A 184 -10.07 -1.02 12.27
C LEU A 184 -11.38 -1.21 13.03
N GLU A 185 -12.27 -2.12 12.58
CA GLU A 185 -13.55 -2.37 13.23
C GLU A 185 -13.38 -3.02 14.61
N VAL A 186 -12.47 -3.99 14.75
CA VAL A 186 -12.16 -4.63 16.05
C VAL A 186 -11.61 -3.61 17.06
N GLN A 187 -10.69 -2.73 16.63
CA GLN A 187 -10.14 -1.69 17.50
C GLN A 187 -11.22 -0.67 17.93
N ALA A 188 -12.16 -0.35 17.03
CA ALA A 188 -13.26 0.55 17.37
C ALA A 188 -14.25 -0.06 18.36
N ALA A 189 -14.54 -1.36 18.24
CA ALA A 189 -15.41 -2.09 19.16
C ALA A 189 -14.81 -2.15 20.58
N ASN A 190 -13.50 -2.41 20.68
CA ASN A 190 -12.80 -2.47 21.98
C ASN A 190 -12.83 -1.12 22.72
N VAL A 191 -12.62 -0.01 22.02
CA VAL A 191 -12.71 1.34 22.61
C VAL A 191 -14.14 1.63 23.12
N GLY A 192 -15.17 1.21 22.40
CA GLY A 192 -16.57 1.34 22.83
C GLY A 192 -16.87 0.54 24.08
N ALA A 193 -16.37 -0.70 24.18
CA ALA A 193 -16.55 -1.56 25.35
C ALA A 193 -15.86 -1.01 26.60
N ASP A 194 -14.65 -0.46 26.48
CA ASP A 194 -13.92 0.13 27.61
C ASP A 194 -14.62 1.41 28.13
N ASN A 195 -15.15 2.25 27.25
CA ASN A 195 -15.92 3.43 27.64
C ASN A 195 -17.21 3.06 28.39
N SER A 196 -17.94 2.05 27.93
CA SER A 196 -19.18 1.62 28.61
C SER A 196 -18.89 1.04 30.01
N ARG A 197 -17.81 0.27 30.18
CA ARG A 197 -17.38 -0.23 31.50
C ARG A 197 -16.97 0.90 32.44
N SER A 198 -16.26 1.91 31.94
CA SER A 198 -15.83 3.06 32.75
C SER A 198 -17.02 3.90 33.22
N ILE A 199 -18.06 4.06 32.39
CA ILE A 199 -19.29 4.79 32.77
C ILE A 199 -20.08 4.00 33.78
N SER A 200 -20.26 2.69 33.60
CA SER A 200 -20.96 1.82 34.58
C SER A 200 -20.26 1.80 35.94
N GLY A 201 -18.91 1.69 35.96
CA GLY A 201 -18.13 1.75 37.19
C GLY A 201 -18.26 3.06 37.95
N ARG A 202 -18.26 4.20 37.24
CA ARG A 202 -18.48 5.54 37.86
C ARG A 202 -19.90 5.73 38.36
N ALA A 203 -20.90 5.15 37.68
CA ALA A 203 -22.29 5.20 38.15
C ALA A 203 -22.49 4.41 39.46
N ALA A 204 -21.88 3.19 39.52
CA ALA A 204 -21.92 2.37 40.73
C ALA A 204 -21.24 3.04 41.94
N MET A 205 -20.15 3.79 41.74
CA MET A 205 -19.40 4.47 42.81
C MET A 205 -20.08 5.74 43.33
N ARG A 206 -21.11 6.28 42.62
CA ARG A 206 -21.89 7.42 43.06
C ARG A 206 -23.14 7.03 43.88
N LEU A 207 -23.43 5.75 43.98
CA LEU A 207 -24.59 5.22 44.71
C LEU A 207 -24.22 4.63 46.07
N VAL A 208 -22.96 4.69 46.45
CA VAL A 208 -22.40 4.36 47.75
C VAL A 208 -21.94 5.67 48.44
#